data_9f70d19790d7da5b1fe8a3ae8daf6c77
#
_entry.id   9f70d19790d7da5b1fe8a3ae8daf6c77
#
_cell.length_a   1.000
_cell.length_b   1.000
_cell.length_c   1.000
_cell.angle_alpha   90.00
_cell.angle_beta   90.00
_cell.angle_gamma   90.00
#
_symmetry.space_group_name_H-M   'P 1'
#
loop_
_entity.id
_entity.type
_entity.pdbx_description
1 polymer ?
#
loop_
_entity_poly.entity_id
_entity_poly.type
_entity_poly.pdbx_seq_one_letter_code
_entity_poly.pdbx_strand_id
1 'polypeptide(L)'
;MKKTLVLTIMLAAGVFISPFVSAQSFTSVQYTMGIPTGGLKEHVDKISWRGFTFEYQREVAPSVSVGVNFAWSTFYERKDYDSYTNNNATLTGVQYRYDNLFPMLVNGQYKLGTGTVVPYVGLGIGTMYDLRNTDMGTWTVEEDNWHFLMSPEAGFLFDIAPGTSLKLNAKYDYAFKIKDADAFGNLNISFGFVFNSW
;
A
#
# COMPACT_ATOMS: atom_id res chain seq x y z
N MET A 1 -15.23 14.41 22.68
CA MET A 1 -14.38 13.85 21.64
C MET A 1 -13.80 12.47 21.97
N LYS A 2 -13.17 12.22 23.14
CA LYS A 2 -12.62 10.88 23.50
C LYS A 2 -13.66 9.76 23.54
N LYS A 3 -14.87 10.01 24.05
CA LYS A 3 -15.94 8.99 24.15
C LYS A 3 -16.52 8.59 22.79
N THR A 4 -16.61 9.52 21.84
CA THR A 4 -17.09 9.26 20.48
C THR A 4 -16.08 8.41 19.70
N LEU A 5 -14.78 8.68 19.86
CA LEU A 5 -13.70 7.91 19.24
C LEU A 5 -13.70 6.45 19.73
N VAL A 6 -13.85 6.24 21.05
CA VAL A 6 -13.91 4.88 21.65
C VAL A 6 -15.14 4.12 21.14
N LEU A 7 -16.30 4.80 21.02
CA LEU A 7 -17.52 4.17 20.50
C LEU A 7 -17.38 3.77 19.02
N THR A 8 -16.73 4.61 18.20
CA THR A 8 -16.45 4.30 16.78
C THR A 8 -15.49 3.13 16.64
N ILE A 9 -14.44 3.06 17.46
CA ILE A 9 -13.50 1.94 17.48
C ILE A 9 -14.20 0.65 17.95
N MET A 10 -15.06 0.70 18.96
CA MET A 10 -15.85 -0.46 19.41
C MET A 10 -16.86 -0.91 18.37
N LEU A 11 -17.48 0.00 17.62
CA LEU A 11 -18.41 -0.34 16.55
C LEU A 11 -17.66 -1.01 15.37
N ALA A 12 -16.48 -0.49 15.00
CA ALA A 12 -15.61 -1.10 14.01
C ALA A 12 -15.12 -2.50 14.44
N ALA A 13 -14.70 -2.66 15.70
CA ALA A 13 -14.29 -3.95 16.24
C ALA A 13 -15.47 -4.95 16.30
N GLY A 14 -16.69 -4.49 16.56
CA GLY A 14 -17.89 -5.33 16.60
C GLY A 14 -18.23 -5.98 15.26
N VAL A 15 -17.91 -5.34 14.14
CA VAL A 15 -18.09 -5.90 12.78
C VAL A 15 -17.16 -7.09 12.54
N PHE A 16 -15.97 -7.11 13.15
CA PHE A 16 -15.02 -8.22 13.02
C PHE A 16 -15.29 -9.41 13.95
N ILE A 17 -16.15 -9.24 14.99
CA ILE A 17 -16.41 -10.26 16.03
C ILE A 17 -17.74 -11.00 15.79
N SER A 18 -18.57 -10.57 14.83
CA SER A 18 -19.81 -11.27 14.53
C SER A 18 -19.52 -12.70 14.07
N PRO A 19 -20.12 -13.74 14.68
CA PRO A 19 -20.00 -15.12 14.21
C PRO A 19 -20.79 -15.27 12.90
N PHE A 20 -20.22 -14.86 11.78
CA PHE A 20 -20.75 -15.22 10.48
C PHE A 20 -20.46 -16.70 10.27
N VAL A 21 -21.51 -17.49 10.31
CA VAL A 21 -21.49 -18.91 10.00
C VAL A 21 -20.86 -19.09 8.61
N SER A 22 -19.73 -19.80 8.55
CA SER A 22 -19.04 -20.21 7.31
C SER A 22 -18.50 -19.07 6.40
N ALA A 23 -17.95 -18.01 6.97
CA ALA A 23 -17.27 -17.01 6.14
C ALA A 23 -15.86 -17.50 5.79
N GLN A 24 -15.63 -17.79 4.53
CA GLN A 24 -14.30 -18.13 4.00
C GLN A 24 -13.32 -16.96 4.21
N SER A 25 -12.14 -17.26 4.70
CA SER A 25 -11.08 -16.26 4.85
C SER A 25 -9.94 -16.51 3.86
N PHE A 26 -9.29 -15.45 3.46
CA PHE A 26 -8.23 -15.44 2.47
C PHE A 26 -7.02 -14.72 3.05
N THR A 27 -5.88 -15.35 3.01
CA THR A 27 -4.61 -14.72 3.36
C THR A 27 -3.76 -14.66 2.12
N SER A 28 -3.25 -13.49 1.76
CA SER A 28 -2.36 -13.35 0.62
C SER A 28 -1.01 -12.75 0.98
N VAL A 29 -0.01 -13.25 0.28
CA VAL A 29 1.38 -12.79 0.35
C VAL A 29 1.83 -12.50 -1.06
N GLN A 30 2.26 -11.26 -1.33
CA GLN A 30 2.54 -10.79 -2.67
C GLN A 30 3.86 -10.04 -2.73
N TYR A 31 4.60 -10.27 -3.79
CA TYR A 31 5.69 -9.38 -4.20
C TYR A 31 5.10 -8.18 -4.92
N THR A 32 5.63 -6.99 -4.66
CA THR A 32 5.09 -5.72 -5.19
C THR A 32 6.19 -4.91 -5.85
N MET A 33 5.91 -4.45 -7.07
CA MET A 33 6.71 -3.44 -7.78
C MET A 33 5.99 -2.11 -7.70
N GLY A 34 6.71 -1.03 -7.40
CA GLY A 34 6.15 0.32 -7.30
C GLY A 34 6.64 1.24 -8.41
N ILE A 35 5.74 1.96 -9.05
CA ILE A 35 6.03 2.99 -10.04
C ILE A 35 5.65 4.34 -9.42
N PRO A 36 6.61 5.24 -9.14
CA PRO A 36 6.33 6.52 -8.49
C PRO A 36 5.56 7.45 -9.42
N THR A 37 4.62 8.21 -8.86
CA THR A 37 3.83 9.21 -9.57
C THR A 37 3.64 10.48 -8.72
N GLY A 38 3.35 11.61 -9.37
CA GLY A 38 3.16 12.89 -8.67
C GLY A 38 4.37 13.28 -7.84
N GLY A 39 4.17 13.81 -6.64
CA GLY A 39 5.23 14.28 -5.76
C GLY A 39 6.29 13.23 -5.38
N LEU A 40 5.95 11.94 -5.38
CA LEU A 40 6.93 10.87 -5.16
C LEU A 40 7.93 10.80 -6.31
N LYS A 41 7.46 10.96 -7.55
CA LYS A 41 8.31 10.96 -8.75
C LYS A 41 9.29 12.12 -8.79
N GLU A 42 8.93 13.27 -8.20
CA GLU A 42 9.83 14.43 -8.10
C GLU A 42 11.00 14.16 -7.15
N HIS A 43 10.79 13.32 -6.14
CA HIS A 43 11.83 12.94 -5.20
C HIS A 43 12.64 11.76 -5.70
N VAL A 44 11.98 10.66 -6.12
CA VAL A 44 12.60 9.43 -6.67
C VAL A 44 11.87 9.02 -7.95
N ASP A 45 12.54 9.08 -9.11
CA ASP A 45 11.96 8.76 -10.44
C ASP A 45 12.20 7.29 -10.85
N LYS A 46 12.76 6.47 -9.99
CA LYS A 46 13.09 5.07 -10.30
C LYS A 46 11.99 4.12 -9.83
N ILE A 47 11.70 3.12 -10.67
CA ILE A 47 10.81 2.01 -10.30
C ILE A 47 11.40 1.27 -9.10
N SER A 48 10.57 1.04 -8.10
CA SER A 48 10.91 0.17 -6.98
C SER A 48 10.64 -1.30 -7.34
N TRP A 49 11.69 -2.11 -7.23
CA TRP A 49 11.61 -3.56 -7.30
C TRP A 49 11.61 -4.21 -5.92
N ARG A 50 11.47 -3.40 -4.85
CA ARG A 50 11.57 -3.82 -3.46
C ARG A 50 10.27 -3.51 -2.75
N GLY A 51 9.32 -4.41 -2.87
CA GLY A 51 8.05 -4.27 -2.18
C GLY A 51 7.42 -5.61 -1.84
N PHE A 52 6.62 -5.58 -0.82
CA PHE A 52 5.90 -6.72 -0.27
C PHE A 52 4.52 -6.28 0.17
N THR A 53 3.52 -7.13 -0.04
CA THR A 53 2.15 -6.89 0.42
C THR A 53 1.64 -8.14 1.14
N PHE A 54 1.10 -7.92 2.33
CA PHE A 54 0.34 -8.90 3.09
C PHE A 54 -1.11 -8.44 3.18
N GLU A 55 -2.04 -9.36 2.95
CA GLU A 55 -3.45 -9.06 2.98
C GLU A 55 -4.21 -10.21 3.65
N TYR A 56 -5.13 -9.86 4.53
CA TYR A 56 -6.09 -10.78 5.11
C TYR A 56 -7.49 -10.27 4.80
N GLN A 57 -8.33 -11.14 4.23
CA GLN A 57 -9.71 -10.83 3.87
C GLN A 57 -10.66 -11.88 4.35
N ARG A 58 -11.90 -11.49 4.56
CA ARG A 58 -13.00 -12.35 4.92
C ARG A 58 -14.19 -12.06 3.99
N GLU A 59 -14.77 -13.10 3.45
CA GLU A 59 -15.99 -12.98 2.65
C GLU A 59 -17.16 -12.64 3.58
N VAL A 60 -17.83 -11.52 3.30
CA VAL A 60 -18.95 -11.00 4.11
C VAL A 60 -20.29 -11.14 3.38
N ALA A 61 -20.25 -11.31 2.06
CA ALA A 61 -21.39 -11.62 1.20
C ALA A 61 -20.89 -12.33 -0.06
N PRO A 62 -21.76 -12.99 -0.83
CA PRO A 62 -21.38 -13.58 -2.10
C PRO A 62 -20.59 -12.57 -2.97
N SER A 63 -19.39 -12.93 -3.37
CA SER A 63 -18.46 -12.10 -4.16
C SER A 63 -17.90 -10.85 -3.47
N VAL A 64 -18.28 -10.57 -2.21
CA VAL A 64 -17.79 -9.40 -1.45
C VAL A 64 -16.90 -9.85 -0.32
N SER A 65 -15.68 -9.37 -0.27
CA SER A 65 -14.77 -9.57 0.84
C SER A 65 -14.28 -8.24 1.42
N VAL A 66 -14.03 -8.24 2.72
CA VAL A 66 -13.49 -7.09 3.48
C VAL A 66 -12.31 -7.57 4.31
N GLY A 67 -11.30 -6.74 4.42
CA GLY A 67 -10.11 -7.13 5.16
C GLY A 67 -9.14 -5.99 5.44
N VAL A 68 -7.91 -6.38 5.73
CA VAL A 68 -6.80 -5.47 6.01
C VAL A 68 -5.64 -5.76 5.06
N ASN A 69 -4.96 -4.72 4.67
CA ASN A 69 -3.80 -4.78 3.79
C ASN A 69 -2.66 -4.00 4.43
N PHE A 70 -1.49 -4.64 4.51
CA PHE A 70 -0.24 -4.05 4.95
C PHE A 70 0.78 -4.22 3.85
N ALA A 71 1.45 -3.16 3.47
CA ALA A 71 2.49 -3.25 2.47
C ALA A 71 3.74 -2.48 2.90
N TRP A 72 4.81 -2.76 2.21
CA TRP A 72 6.06 -2.04 2.30
C TRP A 72 6.67 -1.92 0.92
N SER A 73 7.19 -0.75 0.59
CA SER A 73 7.92 -0.50 -0.66
C SER A 73 9.06 0.46 -0.39
N THR A 74 10.24 0.18 -0.95
CA THR A 74 11.40 1.06 -0.87
C THR A 74 11.76 1.57 -2.25
N PHE A 75 11.65 2.85 -2.46
CA PHE A 75 12.14 3.54 -3.65
C PHE A 75 13.56 4.04 -3.39
N TYR A 76 14.40 3.97 -4.40
CA TYR A 76 15.81 4.37 -4.31
C TYR A 76 16.26 5.03 -5.58
N GLU A 77 16.91 6.18 -5.46
CA GLU A 77 17.56 6.85 -6.56
C GLU A 77 18.89 7.46 -6.14
N ARG A 78 19.90 7.22 -6.95
CA ARG A 78 21.17 7.93 -6.87
C ARG A 78 21.15 9.09 -7.85
N LYS A 79 21.31 10.31 -7.38
CA LYS A 79 21.57 11.50 -8.21
C LYS A 79 23.07 11.68 -8.38
N ASP A 80 23.47 12.02 -9.59
CA ASP A 80 24.89 12.22 -9.92
C ASP A 80 25.50 13.40 -9.18
N TYR A 81 26.82 13.48 -9.23
CA TYR A 81 27.57 14.56 -8.58
C TYR A 81 27.19 15.91 -9.18
N ASP A 82 26.54 16.75 -8.39
CA ASP A 82 26.05 18.08 -8.76
C ASP A 82 25.97 18.99 -7.53
N SER A 83 25.65 20.25 -7.76
CA SER A 83 25.41 21.25 -6.69
C SER A 83 23.93 21.36 -6.41
N TYR A 84 23.49 20.87 -5.26
CA TYR A 84 22.11 20.90 -4.80
C TYR A 84 21.91 22.07 -3.83
N THR A 85 21.01 22.98 -4.19
CA THR A 85 20.69 24.16 -3.37
C THR A 85 19.31 23.96 -2.74
N ASN A 86 19.27 24.02 -1.41
CA ASN A 86 18.03 24.07 -0.66
C ASN A 86 18.05 25.30 0.24
N ASN A 87 17.11 26.23 0.03
CA ASN A 87 17.05 27.54 0.67
C ASN A 87 18.40 28.32 0.54
N ASN A 88 19.14 28.47 1.65
CA ASN A 88 20.38 29.22 1.68
C ASN A 88 21.65 28.35 1.75
N ALA A 89 21.53 27.03 1.62
CA ALA A 89 22.66 26.10 1.68
C ALA A 89 22.85 25.42 0.33
N THR A 90 24.07 25.42 -0.19
CA THR A 90 24.45 24.65 -1.39
C THR A 90 25.42 23.58 -0.97
N LEU A 91 25.05 22.31 -1.26
CA LEU A 91 25.89 21.15 -1.06
C LEU A 91 26.26 20.57 -2.42
N THR A 92 27.53 20.30 -2.63
CA THR A 92 28.03 19.70 -3.87
C THR A 92 28.48 18.25 -3.57
N GLY A 93 27.90 17.30 -4.28
CA GLY A 93 28.21 15.87 -4.05
C GLY A 93 27.23 14.93 -4.74
N VAL A 94 27.39 13.64 -4.48
CA VAL A 94 26.43 12.60 -4.88
C VAL A 94 25.32 12.55 -3.83
N GLN A 95 24.08 12.54 -4.28
CA GLN A 95 22.91 12.43 -3.41
C GLN A 95 22.26 11.06 -3.57
N TYR A 96 21.96 10.44 -2.44
CA TYR A 96 21.21 9.18 -2.36
C TYR A 96 19.86 9.47 -1.73
N ARG A 97 18.77 9.15 -2.44
CA ARG A 97 17.40 9.33 -2.01
C ARG A 97 16.73 7.99 -1.78
N TYR A 98 16.09 7.85 -0.62
CA TYR A 98 15.32 6.69 -0.24
C TYR A 98 13.94 7.13 0.23
N ASP A 99 12.90 6.48 -0.29
CA ASP A 99 11.53 6.62 0.21
C ASP A 99 11.03 5.25 0.63
N ASN A 100 10.75 5.08 1.93
CA ASN A 100 10.14 3.88 2.47
C ASN A 100 8.67 4.17 2.76
N LEU A 101 7.80 3.48 2.05
CA LEU A 101 6.36 3.62 2.17
C LEU A 101 5.76 2.41 2.89
N PHE A 102 4.92 2.68 3.90
CA PHE A 102 4.23 1.67 4.71
C PHE A 102 2.71 1.92 4.68
N PRO A 103 2.01 1.51 3.62
CA PRO A 103 0.55 1.58 3.56
C PRO A 103 -0.11 0.60 4.53
N MET A 104 -1.14 1.07 5.24
CA MET A 104 -2.00 0.30 6.14
C MET A 104 -3.45 0.62 5.80
N LEU A 105 -4.18 -0.36 5.28
CA LEU A 105 -5.51 -0.16 4.71
C LEU A 105 -6.51 -1.14 5.29
N VAL A 106 -7.73 -0.68 5.43
CA VAL A 106 -8.92 -1.53 5.39
C VAL A 106 -9.40 -1.54 3.95
N ASN A 107 -9.60 -2.70 3.38
CA ASN A 107 -9.96 -2.85 1.98
C ASN A 107 -11.19 -3.71 1.79
N GLY A 108 -11.98 -3.37 0.77
CA GLY A 108 -13.08 -4.16 0.25
C GLY A 108 -12.80 -4.59 -1.17
N GLN A 109 -13.17 -5.81 -1.52
CA GLN A 109 -13.02 -6.36 -2.87
C GLN A 109 -14.35 -6.95 -3.34
N TYR A 110 -14.61 -6.79 -4.63
CA TYR A 110 -15.76 -7.37 -5.31
C TYR A 110 -15.29 -8.25 -6.47
N LYS A 111 -15.59 -9.56 -6.39
CA LYS A 111 -15.31 -10.53 -7.45
C LYS A 111 -16.34 -10.37 -8.56
N LEU A 112 -15.89 -10.19 -9.80
CA LEU A 112 -16.75 -9.94 -10.96
C LEU A 112 -17.22 -11.22 -11.68
N GLY A 113 -16.87 -12.40 -11.15
CA GLY A 113 -17.23 -13.67 -11.74
C GLY A 113 -16.82 -14.85 -10.87
N THR A 114 -17.04 -16.04 -11.41
CA THR A 114 -16.68 -17.33 -10.80
C THR A 114 -15.94 -18.18 -11.82
N GLY A 115 -15.12 -19.12 -11.39
CA GLY A 115 -14.37 -20.04 -12.26
C GLY A 115 -12.88 -20.01 -12.00
N THR A 116 -12.09 -20.59 -12.90
CA THR A 116 -10.63 -20.71 -12.74
C THR A 116 -9.91 -19.35 -12.77
N VAL A 117 -10.47 -18.36 -13.47
CA VAL A 117 -9.95 -16.99 -13.55
C VAL A 117 -11.06 -16.06 -13.08
N VAL A 118 -10.84 -15.38 -11.97
CA VAL A 118 -11.83 -14.49 -11.35
C VAL A 118 -11.30 -13.07 -11.35
N PRO A 119 -11.79 -12.19 -12.23
CA PRO A 119 -11.49 -10.76 -12.16
C PRO A 119 -12.15 -10.16 -10.91
N TYR A 120 -11.51 -9.13 -10.34
CA TYR A 120 -12.04 -8.40 -9.21
C TYR A 120 -11.65 -6.93 -9.27
N VAL A 121 -12.40 -6.11 -8.55
CA VAL A 121 -12.09 -4.72 -8.26
C VAL A 121 -12.13 -4.51 -6.75
N GLY A 122 -11.37 -3.56 -6.26
CA GLY A 122 -11.31 -3.25 -4.83
C GLY A 122 -11.01 -1.80 -4.55
N LEU A 123 -11.24 -1.43 -3.31
CA LEU A 123 -10.91 -0.12 -2.77
C LEU A 123 -10.38 -0.29 -1.35
N GLY A 124 -9.19 0.26 -1.11
CA GLY A 124 -8.61 0.39 0.21
C GLY A 124 -8.67 1.83 0.72
N ILE A 125 -8.89 1.99 2.01
CA ILE A 125 -8.85 3.28 2.70
C ILE A 125 -8.06 3.11 3.99
N GLY A 126 -7.18 4.05 4.29
CA GLY A 126 -6.38 3.98 5.51
C GLY A 126 -5.32 5.05 5.62
N THR A 127 -4.12 4.66 5.99
CA THR A 127 -3.01 5.57 6.20
C THR A 127 -1.73 5.03 5.58
N MET A 128 -0.84 5.95 5.22
CA MET A 128 0.51 5.65 4.76
C MET A 128 1.50 6.37 5.66
N TYR A 129 2.43 5.62 6.22
CA TYR A 129 3.63 6.18 6.82
C TYR A 129 4.71 6.27 5.74
N ASP A 130 5.21 7.49 5.51
CA ASP A 130 6.23 7.83 4.53
C ASP A 130 7.49 8.25 5.26
N LEU A 131 8.61 7.55 5.02
CA LEU A 131 9.91 7.83 5.59
C LEU A 131 10.89 8.13 4.46
N ARG A 132 11.27 9.40 4.31
CA ARG A 132 12.19 9.91 3.30
C ARG A 132 13.55 10.16 3.88
N ASN A 133 14.56 9.62 3.25
CA ASN A 133 15.96 9.84 3.61
C ASN A 133 16.72 10.39 2.41
N THR A 134 17.41 11.50 2.63
CA THR A 134 18.31 12.11 1.65
C THR A 134 19.71 12.16 2.24
N ASP A 135 20.60 11.32 1.69
CA ASP A 135 22.00 11.24 2.12
C ASP A 135 22.92 12.00 1.17
N MET A 136 23.76 12.87 1.72
CA MET A 136 24.79 13.63 1.00
C MET A 136 26.10 13.59 1.78
N GLY A 137 26.93 12.59 1.49
CA GLY A 137 28.23 12.42 2.18
C GLY A 137 28.03 12.15 3.67
N THR A 138 28.37 13.12 4.52
CA THR A 138 28.23 13.04 5.99
C THR A 138 26.91 13.61 6.52
N TRP A 139 26.06 14.14 5.64
CA TRP A 139 24.79 14.77 6.00
C TRP A 139 23.63 13.87 5.57
N THR A 140 22.75 13.58 6.50
CA THR A 140 21.47 12.89 6.25
C THR A 140 20.34 13.80 6.67
N VAL A 141 19.37 13.99 5.79
CA VAL A 141 18.09 14.63 6.10
C VAL A 141 17.04 13.55 6.11
N GLU A 142 16.34 13.39 7.23
CA GLU A 142 15.25 12.45 7.41
C GLU A 142 13.95 13.23 7.63
N GLU A 143 12.91 12.85 6.90
CA GLU A 143 11.56 13.39 7.01
C GLU A 143 10.58 12.23 7.12
N ASP A 144 9.68 12.27 8.10
CA ASP A 144 8.63 11.29 8.27
C ASP A 144 7.26 11.95 8.32
N ASN A 145 6.29 11.30 7.67
CA ASN A 145 4.94 11.83 7.54
C ASN A 145 3.88 10.73 7.56
N TRP A 146 2.71 11.08 8.08
CA TRP A 146 1.52 10.25 8.02
C TRP A 146 0.48 10.87 7.10
N HIS A 147 0.11 10.16 6.04
CA HIS A 147 -0.88 10.60 5.06
C HIS A 147 -2.16 9.77 5.20
N PHE A 148 -3.30 10.40 4.95
CA PHE A 148 -4.51 9.65 4.62
C PHE A 148 -4.33 9.03 3.23
N LEU A 149 -4.75 7.76 3.09
CA LEU A 149 -4.51 6.97 1.88
C LEU A 149 -5.80 6.42 1.32
N MET A 150 -5.96 6.50 0.01
CA MET A 150 -6.99 5.82 -0.77
C MET A 150 -6.34 5.00 -1.87
N SER A 151 -6.75 3.74 -2.02
CA SER A 151 -6.10 2.77 -2.90
C SER A 151 -7.13 1.97 -3.70
N PRO A 152 -7.59 2.47 -4.85
CA PRO A 152 -8.31 1.65 -5.80
C PRO A 152 -7.40 0.55 -6.36
N GLU A 153 -7.96 -0.65 -6.53
CA GLU A 153 -7.27 -1.80 -7.12
C GLU A 153 -8.14 -2.57 -8.09
N ALA A 154 -7.51 -3.24 -9.03
CA ALA A 154 -8.13 -4.21 -9.91
C ALA A 154 -7.14 -5.35 -10.17
N GLY A 155 -7.67 -6.56 -10.35
CA GLY A 155 -6.81 -7.71 -10.56
C GLY A 155 -7.56 -8.97 -10.94
N PHE A 156 -6.80 -10.06 -10.95
CA PHE A 156 -7.27 -11.40 -11.28
C PHE A 156 -6.80 -12.39 -10.21
N LEU A 157 -7.68 -13.31 -9.87
CA LEU A 157 -7.37 -14.50 -9.11
C LEU A 157 -7.38 -15.70 -10.06
N PHE A 158 -6.37 -16.54 -9.99
CA PHE A 158 -6.23 -17.75 -10.80
C PHE A 158 -6.17 -18.94 -9.84
N ASP A 159 -7.22 -19.76 -9.83
CA ASP A 159 -7.27 -20.94 -8.98
C ASP A 159 -6.32 -22.00 -9.55
N ILE A 160 -5.28 -22.34 -8.77
CA ILE A 160 -4.22 -23.27 -9.19
C ILE A 160 -4.29 -24.62 -8.47
N ALA A 161 -4.85 -24.63 -7.26
CA ALA A 161 -5.06 -25.84 -6.47
C ALA A 161 -6.21 -25.63 -5.47
N PRO A 162 -6.80 -26.68 -4.91
CA PRO A 162 -7.78 -26.56 -3.84
C PRO A 162 -7.23 -25.72 -2.68
N GLY A 163 -7.90 -24.60 -2.39
CA GLY A 163 -7.49 -23.68 -1.31
C GLY A 163 -6.31 -22.75 -1.66
N THR A 164 -5.82 -22.74 -2.89
CA THR A 164 -4.69 -21.88 -3.29
C THR A 164 -4.95 -21.23 -4.64
N SER A 165 -4.80 -19.92 -4.70
CA SER A 165 -4.93 -19.14 -5.93
C SER A 165 -3.68 -18.26 -6.13
N LEU A 166 -3.33 -17.95 -7.38
CA LEU A 166 -2.43 -16.85 -7.72
C LEU A 166 -3.23 -15.55 -7.81
N LYS A 167 -2.69 -14.48 -7.29
CA LYS A 167 -3.24 -13.12 -7.38
C LYS A 167 -2.30 -12.24 -8.20
N LEU A 168 -2.84 -11.57 -9.20
CA LEU A 168 -2.16 -10.53 -9.96
C LEU A 168 -3.02 -9.28 -9.88
N ASN A 169 -2.47 -8.16 -9.43
CA ASN A 169 -3.21 -6.92 -9.33
C ASN A 169 -2.39 -5.68 -9.67
N ALA A 170 -3.11 -4.63 -10.01
CA ALA A 170 -2.63 -3.26 -10.07
C ALA A 170 -3.41 -2.44 -9.04
N LYS A 171 -2.68 -1.71 -8.18
CA LYS A 171 -3.22 -0.87 -7.11
C LYS A 171 -2.59 0.51 -7.20
N TYR A 172 -3.40 1.55 -7.20
CA TYR A 172 -2.92 2.93 -7.18
C TYR A 172 -3.08 3.52 -5.79
N ASP A 173 -1.97 3.70 -5.10
CA ASP A 173 -1.93 4.34 -3.79
C ASP A 173 -1.88 5.87 -3.97
N TYR A 174 -2.90 6.57 -3.47
CA TYR A 174 -2.96 8.02 -3.47
C TYR A 174 -2.91 8.53 -2.04
N ALA A 175 -1.77 9.12 -1.66
CA ALA A 175 -1.53 9.78 -0.39
C ALA A 175 -1.96 11.24 -0.48
N PHE A 176 -2.94 11.63 0.33
CA PHE A 176 -3.48 12.98 0.31
C PHE A 176 -2.50 13.96 0.96
N LYS A 177 -2.55 15.21 0.47
CA LYS A 177 -1.78 16.32 1.03
C LYS A 177 -2.07 16.50 2.51
N ILE A 178 -1.02 16.74 3.27
CA ILE A 178 -1.07 17.15 4.66
C ILE A 178 -0.46 18.54 4.81
N LYS A 179 -0.42 19.08 6.03
CA LYS A 179 0.11 20.42 6.29
C LYS A 179 1.59 20.55 5.89
N ASP A 180 2.36 19.50 6.16
CA ASP A 180 3.82 19.53 6.09
C ASP A 180 4.37 18.75 4.86
N ALA A 181 3.50 18.07 4.08
CA ALA A 181 3.89 17.36 2.87
C ALA A 181 2.80 17.40 1.79
N ASP A 182 3.23 17.47 0.52
CA ASP A 182 2.33 17.46 -0.63
C ASP A 182 1.76 16.07 -0.92
N ALA A 183 0.66 16.05 -1.67
CA ALA A 183 0.07 14.80 -2.13
C ALA A 183 1.00 14.08 -3.12
N PHE A 184 1.04 12.77 -3.02
CA PHE A 184 1.79 11.94 -3.95
C PHE A 184 1.06 10.62 -4.22
N GLY A 185 1.56 9.86 -5.17
CA GLY A 185 1.01 8.56 -5.48
C GLY A 185 2.04 7.59 -6.03
N ASN A 186 1.67 6.32 -6.03
CA ASN A 186 2.43 5.27 -6.69
C ASN A 186 1.49 4.20 -7.24
N LEU A 187 1.81 3.71 -8.42
CA LEU A 187 1.16 2.56 -9.01
C LEU A 187 1.93 1.30 -8.61
N ASN A 188 1.27 0.40 -7.91
CA ASN A 188 1.81 -0.89 -7.50
C ASN A 188 1.28 -1.99 -8.41
N ILE A 189 2.19 -2.82 -8.91
CA ILE A 189 1.86 -4.07 -9.59
C ILE A 189 2.33 -5.19 -8.69
N SER A 190 1.40 -6.03 -8.26
CA SER A 190 1.70 -7.09 -7.30
C SER A 190 1.28 -8.46 -7.84
N PHE A 191 2.08 -9.47 -7.51
CA PHE A 191 1.76 -10.87 -7.77
C PHE A 191 2.14 -11.74 -6.58
N GLY A 192 1.37 -12.77 -6.33
CA GLY A 192 1.60 -13.65 -5.18
C GLY A 192 0.54 -14.72 -5.01
N PHE A 193 0.56 -15.34 -3.85
CA PHE A 193 -0.33 -16.43 -3.52
C PHE A 193 -1.43 -15.99 -2.55
N VAL A 194 -2.60 -16.56 -2.73
CA VAL A 194 -3.74 -16.46 -1.84
C VAL A 194 -4.05 -17.85 -1.29
N PHE A 195 -4.15 -17.95 0.01
CA PHE A 195 -4.48 -19.17 0.73
C PHE A 195 -5.87 -19.02 1.34
N ASN A 196 -6.76 -19.96 1.03
CA ASN A 196 -8.11 -20.00 1.55
C ASN A 196 -8.13 -20.83 2.83
N SER A 197 -8.74 -20.29 3.88
CA SER A 197 -9.01 -21.00 5.13
C SER A 197 -10.53 -21.09 5.31
N TRP A 198 -10.99 -22.28 5.60
CA TRP A 198 -12.42 -22.61 5.88
C TRP A 198 -12.72 -22.42 7.36
#